data_5245f9f0bde9ff6154d810629a831d6a
#
_entry.id   5245f9f0bde9ff6154d810629a831d6a
#
_cell.length_a   1.000
_cell.length_b   1.000
_cell.length_c   1.000
_cell.angle_alpha   90.00
_cell.angle_beta   90.00
_cell.angle_gamma   90.00
#
_symmetry.space_group_name_H-M   'P 1'
#
loop_
_entity.id
_entity.type
_entity.pdbx_description
1 polymer ?
#
loop_
_entity_poly.entity_id
_entity_poly.type
_entity_poly.pdbx_seq_one_letter_code
_entity_poly.pdbx_strand_id
1 'polypeptide(L)'
;MWLSCGTCCLWGNRVKCLCRCQSTDVGEPKTKRNLLDNASNLLTNLLSGGNLGSMPIAEGAVSDLFGRPLFFALYDWFLEHGSVYKLAFGPKAFVVVSDPIVAKYILRENAFSYDKGVLADILEPIMGKGLIPADLDTWKQRRRVIAPGFHTYYLEAMTKVFADCSERSILKLEKLLGEGELQKDKTIELDMEAEFSSLALDIIGLGVFNYDFGSVTKESPVIKAVYGTLFEAEHRSTFYIPYWKVPLARWIVPRQRKFHSDLKVINDCLDGLIRNARETREEADVEKLQQRDYLNLKDASLLRFLVDMRGVDVDDRQLRDDLMTMLIAGHETTAAVLTWAVFLLAQNPSKMKKAQAEIDLVLGKGKPTFELFKELKYIRLIVAETLRLFPQPPLLIRRALKPDTLPGGYNGDKNGYAIPAGTDIFISVYNLHRSPYFWENPQEFEPERFQVKRASEGIEGWDGFDPSRSPGALYPNEIVSDFSFLPFGGGPRKCVGDQFALMESTIALAMLLQKFDVELRGSPESVELVTGATIHTKSGLWCKLRRRSQVN
;
A
#
# COMPACT_ATOMS: atom_id res chain seq x y z
N MET A 1 8.88 -17.99 52.04
CA MET A 1 9.96 -17.09 52.50
C MET A 1 10.11 -16.01 51.40
N TRP A 2 9.57 -14.97 51.67
CA TRP A 2 9.50 -13.58 51.31
C TRP A 2 10.85 -12.97 50.99
N LEU A 3 10.90 -12.16 49.92
CA LEU A 3 11.51 -10.82 49.79
C LEU A 3 11.45 -10.46 48.29
N SER A 4 10.51 -9.63 47.90
CA SER A 4 10.54 -8.17 47.74
C SER A 4 11.60 -7.66 46.77
N CYS A 5 11.16 -7.23 45.61
CA CYS A 5 11.76 -6.06 44.96
C CYS A 5 10.65 -5.24 44.30
N GLY A 6 10.45 -4.09 44.88
CA GLY A 6 9.43 -3.15 44.51
C GLY A 6 9.92 -2.17 43.45
N THR A 7 8.96 -1.48 42.90
CA THR A 7 9.01 -0.19 42.25
C THR A 7 9.87 -0.03 41.00
N CYS A 8 9.21 -0.24 39.86
CA CYS A 8 9.34 0.63 38.69
C CYS A 8 8.07 0.53 37.86
N CYS A 9 7.06 1.24 38.26
CA CYS A 9 5.92 1.61 37.42
C CYS A 9 5.96 3.10 37.29
N LEU A 10 5.98 3.54 36.05
CA LEU A 10 5.16 4.63 35.51
C LEU A 10 5.82 5.19 34.25
N TRP A 11 4.98 5.28 33.20
CA TRP A 11 5.21 5.93 31.92
C TRP A 11 5.88 5.07 30.83
N GLY A 12 5.05 4.49 29.96
CA GLY A 12 5.48 3.90 28.69
C GLY A 12 4.72 2.68 28.18
N ASN A 13 3.43 2.53 28.43
CA ASN A 13 2.72 1.30 28.09
C ASN A 13 1.34 1.56 27.45
N ARG A 14 1.28 2.07 26.21
CA ARG A 14 -0.02 2.08 25.50
C ARG A 14 0.01 1.55 24.07
N VAL A 15 1.17 1.38 23.46
CA VAL A 15 1.27 0.80 22.11
C VAL A 15 1.44 -0.73 22.10
N LYS A 16 1.69 -1.34 23.24
CA LYS A 16 1.81 -2.80 23.39
C LYS A 16 0.51 -3.59 23.20
N CYS A 17 -0.65 -2.93 23.16
CA CYS A 17 -1.93 -3.62 23.14
C CYS A 17 -2.41 -4.12 21.78
N LEU A 18 -2.07 -3.48 20.66
CA LEU A 18 -2.58 -3.93 19.35
C LEU A 18 -2.00 -5.28 18.87
N CYS A 19 -0.81 -5.64 19.36
CA CYS A 19 -0.24 -6.97 19.09
C CYS A 19 -0.36 -7.96 20.26
N ARG A 20 -0.77 -7.51 21.45
CA ARG A 20 -0.79 -8.35 22.65
C ARG A 20 -2.16 -8.87 23.07
N CYS A 21 -3.24 -8.37 22.49
CA CYS A 21 -4.59 -8.86 22.86
C CYS A 21 -4.93 -10.26 22.33
N GLN A 22 -3.99 -10.98 21.71
CA GLN A 22 -4.19 -12.39 21.33
C GLN A 22 -3.03 -13.33 21.70
N SER A 23 -2.04 -12.92 22.47
CA SER A 23 -0.91 -13.78 22.84
C SER A 23 -0.78 -14.08 24.34
N THR A 24 -1.86 -14.00 25.11
CA THR A 24 -1.90 -14.52 26.48
C THR A 24 -2.73 -15.79 26.56
N ASP A 25 -2.23 -16.86 25.93
CA ASP A 25 -2.47 -18.21 26.41
C ASP A 25 -1.27 -19.09 26.05
N VAL A 26 -0.25 -18.98 26.86
CA VAL A 26 0.77 -20.01 26.96
C VAL A 26 0.17 -21.09 27.84
N GLY A 27 -0.39 -22.14 27.21
CA GLY A 27 -0.73 -23.33 27.99
C GLY A 27 -2.01 -24.05 27.63
N GLU A 28 -2.46 -24.08 26.36
CA GLU A 28 -3.39 -25.14 25.96
C GLU A 28 -2.76 -26.13 24.99
N PRO A 29 -3.06 -27.44 25.12
CA PRO A 29 -2.45 -28.46 24.26
C PRO A 29 -2.89 -28.25 22.82
N LYS A 30 -1.92 -28.38 21.89
CA LYS A 30 -2.12 -28.34 20.44
C LYS A 30 -3.43 -29.00 20.04
N THR A 31 -4.38 -28.22 19.56
CA THR A 31 -5.68 -28.69 19.07
C THR A 31 -5.47 -29.84 18.09
N LYS A 32 -6.23 -30.92 18.26
CA LYS A 32 -6.20 -32.08 17.37
C LYS A 32 -6.43 -31.58 15.93
N ARG A 33 -5.46 -31.85 15.05
CA ARG A 33 -5.52 -31.54 13.62
C ARG A 33 -6.87 -32.02 13.06
N ASN A 34 -7.61 -31.14 12.41
CA ASN A 34 -8.85 -31.50 11.74
C ASN A 34 -8.55 -32.39 10.52
N LEU A 35 -9.45 -33.31 10.18
CA LEU A 35 -9.35 -34.18 8.99
C LEU A 35 -9.07 -33.39 7.71
N LEU A 36 -9.58 -32.14 7.59
CA LEU A 36 -9.35 -31.23 6.47
C LEU A 36 -7.89 -30.75 6.40
N ASP A 37 -7.23 -30.49 7.53
CA ASP A 37 -5.85 -30.04 7.58
C ASP A 37 -4.89 -31.17 7.17
N ASN A 38 -5.18 -32.40 7.62
CA ASN A 38 -4.42 -33.59 7.23
C ASN A 38 -4.60 -33.91 5.75
N ALA A 39 -5.81 -33.78 5.20
CA ALA A 39 -6.09 -33.99 3.79
C ALA A 39 -5.43 -32.90 2.90
N SER A 40 -5.43 -31.65 3.36
CA SER A 40 -4.76 -30.56 2.67
C SER A 40 -3.24 -30.79 2.61
N ASN A 41 -2.60 -31.16 3.71
CA ASN A 41 -1.17 -31.44 3.78
C ASN A 41 -0.80 -32.66 2.94
N LEU A 42 -1.61 -33.70 2.95
CA LEU A 42 -1.38 -34.91 2.15
C LEU A 42 -1.52 -34.59 0.65
N LEU A 43 -2.54 -33.87 0.25
CA LEU A 43 -2.75 -33.43 -1.13
C LEU A 43 -1.62 -32.50 -1.62
N THR A 44 -1.18 -31.58 -0.77
CA THR A 44 -0.06 -30.67 -1.09
C THR A 44 1.24 -31.42 -1.26
N ASN A 45 1.55 -32.38 -0.38
CA ASN A 45 2.73 -33.23 -0.50
C ASN A 45 2.70 -34.12 -1.73
N LEU A 46 1.53 -34.62 -2.12
CA LEU A 46 1.33 -35.44 -3.32
C LEU A 46 1.38 -34.63 -4.63
N LEU A 47 0.76 -33.45 -4.66
CA LEU A 47 0.60 -32.65 -5.86
C LEU A 47 1.77 -31.67 -6.11
N SER A 48 2.45 -31.20 -5.05
CA SER A 48 3.65 -30.37 -5.17
C SER A 48 4.90 -31.20 -5.47
N GLY A 49 4.77 -32.49 -5.66
CA GLY A 49 5.87 -33.39 -6.05
C GLY A 49 7.01 -33.51 -5.04
N GLY A 50 6.80 -33.16 -3.78
CA GLY A 50 7.83 -33.25 -2.72
C GLY A 50 9.06 -32.36 -2.92
N ASN A 51 9.11 -31.54 -3.96
CA ASN A 51 10.31 -30.95 -4.54
C ASN A 51 10.70 -29.57 -4.01
N LEU A 52 10.08 -29.10 -2.91
CA LEU A 52 10.47 -27.81 -2.30
C LEU A 52 11.54 -27.98 -1.20
N GLY A 53 12.40 -28.97 -1.29
CA GLY A 53 13.62 -29.15 -0.49
C GLY A 53 13.44 -29.09 1.04
N SER A 54 14.48 -28.65 1.71
CA SER A 54 14.62 -28.59 3.18
C SER A 54 13.90 -27.41 3.85
N MET A 55 13.06 -26.64 3.13
CA MET A 55 12.36 -25.50 3.74
C MET A 55 11.45 -25.95 4.87
N PRO A 56 11.42 -25.22 6.00
CA PRO A 56 10.41 -25.41 7.03
C PRO A 56 9.01 -25.32 6.44
N ILE A 57 8.09 -26.13 6.90
CA ILE A 57 6.69 -26.11 6.47
C ILE A 57 5.90 -25.46 7.59
N ALA A 58 5.17 -24.38 7.27
CA ALA A 58 4.16 -23.86 8.17
C ALA A 58 3.00 -24.86 8.20
N GLU A 59 3.04 -25.75 9.17
CA GLU A 59 1.96 -26.70 9.47
C GLU A 59 0.84 -25.99 10.23
N GLY A 60 0.40 -24.84 9.72
CA GLY A 60 -0.77 -24.13 10.25
C GLY A 60 -2.04 -24.73 9.68
N ALA A 61 -3.08 -24.74 10.49
CA ALA A 61 -4.39 -25.11 10.02
C ALA A 61 -4.88 -24.06 9.01
N VAL A 62 -5.49 -24.50 7.91
CA VAL A 62 -6.24 -23.59 7.02
C VAL A 62 -7.24 -22.75 7.82
N SER A 63 -7.71 -23.29 8.97
CA SER A 63 -8.52 -22.59 9.98
C SER A 63 -7.87 -21.32 10.51
N ASP A 64 -6.54 -21.25 10.64
CA ASP A 64 -5.83 -20.07 11.14
C ASP A 64 -5.89 -18.88 10.17
N LEU A 65 -6.27 -19.13 8.92
CA LEU A 65 -6.51 -18.13 7.89
C LEU A 65 -7.94 -17.56 7.94
N PHE A 66 -8.86 -18.23 8.65
CA PHE A 66 -10.23 -17.78 8.77
C PHE A 66 -10.40 -16.89 10.01
N GLY A 67 -10.99 -15.72 9.79
CA GLY A 67 -11.39 -14.82 10.87
C GLY A 67 -10.38 -13.73 11.24
N ARG A 68 -9.15 -13.75 10.67
CA ARG A 68 -8.16 -12.67 10.83
C ARG A 68 -7.41 -12.38 9.51
N PRO A 69 -6.85 -11.17 9.34
CA PRO A 69 -6.03 -10.84 8.18
C PRO A 69 -4.86 -11.81 7.96
N LEU A 70 -4.64 -12.23 6.71
CA LEU A 70 -3.61 -13.19 6.32
C LEU A 70 -2.21 -12.79 6.82
N PHE A 71 -1.86 -11.51 6.77
CA PHE A 71 -0.52 -11.04 7.15
C PHE A 71 -0.20 -11.26 8.63
N PHE A 72 -1.19 -11.36 9.53
CA PHE A 72 -0.96 -11.73 10.92
C PHE A 72 -0.54 -13.19 11.06
N ALA A 73 -1.23 -14.11 10.36
CA ALA A 73 -0.86 -15.52 10.35
C ALA A 73 0.56 -15.71 9.77
N LEU A 74 0.87 -15.00 8.68
CA LEU A 74 2.21 -15.03 8.08
C LEU A 74 3.28 -14.49 9.05
N TYR A 75 2.95 -13.53 9.90
CA TYR A 75 3.89 -12.99 10.89
C TYR A 75 4.14 -13.98 12.02
N ASP A 76 3.09 -14.62 12.55
CA ASP A 76 3.23 -15.65 13.59
C ASP A 76 4.09 -16.82 13.09
N TRP A 77 3.83 -17.31 11.88
CA TRP A 77 4.63 -18.37 11.26
C TRP A 77 6.07 -17.94 10.94
N PHE A 78 6.30 -16.67 10.61
CA PHE A 78 7.65 -16.14 10.47
C PHE A 78 8.44 -16.22 11.79
N LEU A 79 7.80 -15.90 12.91
CA LEU A 79 8.45 -16.01 14.23
C LEU A 79 8.69 -17.46 14.65
N GLU A 80 7.85 -18.40 14.20
CA GLU A 80 7.96 -19.83 14.54
C GLU A 80 8.92 -20.60 13.60
N HIS A 81 8.84 -20.36 12.29
CA HIS A 81 9.52 -21.16 11.26
C HIS A 81 10.72 -20.46 10.62
N GLY A 82 10.97 -19.18 10.94
CA GLY A 82 12.05 -18.40 10.35
C GLY A 82 11.65 -17.63 9.09
N SER A 83 12.64 -17.05 8.43
CA SER A 83 12.43 -16.04 7.38
C SER A 83 11.99 -16.62 6.03
N VAL A 84 12.20 -17.90 5.78
CA VAL A 84 11.81 -18.57 4.52
C VAL A 84 11.15 -19.91 4.87
N TYR A 85 9.89 -20.04 4.49
CA TYR A 85 9.12 -21.26 4.78
C TYR A 85 8.08 -21.54 3.69
N LYS A 86 7.62 -22.80 3.63
CA LYS A 86 6.50 -23.22 2.77
C LYS A 86 5.19 -22.97 3.46
N LEU A 87 4.23 -22.49 2.70
CA LEU A 87 2.83 -22.43 3.10
C LEU A 87 2.04 -23.35 2.18
N ALA A 88 1.42 -24.38 2.75
CA ALA A 88 0.52 -25.27 2.04
C ALA A 88 -0.91 -24.71 2.08
N PHE A 89 -1.47 -24.37 0.92
CA PHE A 89 -2.82 -23.84 0.82
C PHE A 89 -3.61 -24.62 -0.25
N GLY A 90 -4.36 -25.63 0.18
CA GLY A 90 -5.05 -26.54 -0.73
C GLY A 90 -4.05 -27.31 -1.63
N PRO A 91 -4.31 -27.39 -2.95
CA PRO A 91 -3.44 -28.12 -3.88
C PRO A 91 -2.17 -27.34 -4.26
N LYS A 92 -1.96 -26.14 -3.75
CA LYS A 92 -0.79 -25.30 -4.08
C LYS A 92 0.07 -25.06 -2.86
N ALA A 93 1.38 -25.14 -3.07
CA ALA A 93 2.37 -24.68 -2.11
C ALA A 93 2.92 -23.33 -2.54
N PHE A 94 3.08 -22.43 -1.57
CA PHE A 94 3.70 -21.13 -1.73
C PHE A 94 4.98 -21.06 -0.91
N VAL A 95 5.95 -20.29 -1.37
CA VAL A 95 7.11 -19.94 -0.56
C VAL A 95 6.86 -18.56 0.04
N VAL A 96 6.99 -18.43 1.36
CA VAL A 96 6.91 -17.14 2.06
C VAL A 96 8.31 -16.66 2.36
N VAL A 97 8.60 -15.42 2.02
CA VAL A 97 9.90 -14.77 2.19
C VAL A 97 9.71 -13.54 3.07
N SER A 98 10.43 -13.49 4.18
CA SER A 98 10.47 -12.42 5.17
C SER A 98 11.89 -11.95 5.47
N ASP A 99 12.80 -12.12 4.51
CA ASP A 99 14.23 -11.85 4.61
C ASP A 99 14.67 -10.82 3.56
N PRO A 100 15.40 -9.74 3.92
CA PRO A 100 15.82 -8.70 2.98
C PRO A 100 16.82 -9.18 1.95
N ILE A 101 17.67 -10.17 2.27
CA ILE A 101 18.68 -10.73 1.35
C ILE A 101 17.97 -11.52 0.26
N VAL A 102 17.03 -12.39 0.64
CA VAL A 102 16.23 -13.19 -0.28
C VAL A 102 15.29 -12.30 -1.10
N ALA A 103 14.67 -11.30 -0.46
CA ALA A 103 13.84 -10.32 -1.15
C ALA A 103 14.63 -9.50 -2.18
N LYS A 104 15.86 -9.08 -1.85
CA LYS A 104 16.78 -8.39 -2.78
C LYS A 104 17.10 -9.23 -3.99
N TYR A 105 17.41 -10.51 -3.78
CA TYR A 105 17.68 -11.46 -4.85
C TYR A 105 16.49 -11.56 -5.81
N ILE A 106 15.29 -11.83 -5.31
CA ILE A 106 14.08 -12.02 -6.13
C ILE A 106 13.65 -10.72 -6.82
N LEU A 107 13.68 -9.58 -6.09
CA LEU A 107 13.14 -8.33 -6.59
C LEU A 107 14.13 -7.52 -7.44
N ARG A 108 15.45 -7.72 -7.28
CA ARG A 108 16.47 -6.89 -7.93
C ARG A 108 17.48 -7.74 -8.71
N GLU A 109 18.19 -8.65 -8.07
CA GLU A 109 19.35 -9.33 -8.66
C GLU A 109 18.91 -10.30 -9.76
N ASN A 110 17.85 -11.08 -9.53
CA ASN A 110 17.28 -12.03 -10.48
C ASN A 110 15.85 -11.68 -10.92
N ALA A 111 15.47 -10.39 -10.86
CA ALA A 111 14.10 -9.91 -11.05
C ALA A 111 13.42 -10.36 -12.35
N PHE A 112 14.19 -10.58 -13.42
CA PHE A 112 13.67 -10.98 -14.72
C PHE A 112 13.44 -12.50 -14.86
N SER A 113 13.75 -13.28 -13.82
CA SER A 113 13.37 -14.68 -13.72
C SER A 113 12.02 -14.90 -13.05
N TYR A 114 11.33 -13.82 -12.70
CA TYR A 114 10.06 -13.85 -11.98
C TYR A 114 9.03 -12.92 -12.61
N ASP A 115 7.76 -13.37 -12.66
CA ASP A 115 6.61 -12.55 -13.01
C ASP A 115 5.70 -12.26 -11.80
N LYS A 116 4.48 -11.75 -12.03
CA LYS A 116 3.50 -11.41 -10.98
C LYS A 116 2.70 -12.62 -10.48
N GLY A 117 2.80 -13.79 -11.13
CA GLY A 117 2.16 -15.01 -10.71
C GLY A 117 0.65 -14.90 -10.47
N VAL A 118 0.19 -15.49 -9.38
CA VAL A 118 -1.23 -15.51 -9.02
C VAL A 118 -1.86 -14.11 -8.91
N LEU A 119 -1.09 -13.08 -8.61
CA LEU A 119 -1.60 -11.70 -8.59
C LEU A 119 -2.06 -11.25 -9.99
N ALA A 120 -1.29 -11.56 -11.03
CA ALA A 120 -1.69 -11.27 -12.40
C ALA A 120 -2.97 -12.02 -12.77
N ASP A 121 -3.07 -13.30 -12.42
CA ASP A 121 -4.26 -14.13 -12.68
C ASP A 121 -5.55 -13.54 -12.05
N ILE A 122 -5.43 -12.87 -10.90
CA ILE A 122 -6.54 -12.25 -10.16
C ILE A 122 -6.90 -10.88 -10.74
N LEU A 123 -5.90 -10.06 -11.10
CA LEU A 123 -6.10 -8.67 -11.49
C LEU A 123 -6.30 -8.46 -13.00
N GLU A 124 -5.84 -9.38 -13.86
CA GLU A 124 -6.02 -9.26 -15.32
C GLU A 124 -7.49 -9.08 -15.75
N PRO A 125 -8.50 -9.73 -15.14
CA PRO A 125 -9.89 -9.49 -15.46
C PRO A 125 -10.40 -8.07 -15.20
N ILE A 126 -9.67 -7.29 -14.35
CA ILE A 126 -10.00 -5.91 -13.99
C ILE A 126 -9.14 -4.93 -14.80
N MET A 127 -7.83 -5.12 -14.75
CA MET A 127 -6.83 -4.18 -15.27
C MET A 127 -6.28 -4.55 -16.64
N GLY A 128 -6.78 -5.63 -17.27
CA GLY A 128 -6.29 -6.12 -18.55
C GLY A 128 -4.77 -6.36 -18.52
N LYS A 129 -4.06 -5.86 -19.51
CA LYS A 129 -2.59 -5.91 -19.61
C LYS A 129 -1.93 -4.61 -19.09
N GLY A 130 -2.57 -3.91 -18.17
CA GLY A 130 -2.00 -2.72 -17.52
C GLY A 130 -0.75 -3.04 -16.70
N LEU A 131 -0.08 -2.00 -16.19
CA LEU A 131 1.27 -2.08 -15.61
C LEU A 131 1.43 -3.10 -14.45
N ILE A 132 0.37 -3.33 -13.65
CA ILE A 132 0.45 -4.27 -12.51
C ILE A 132 0.36 -5.73 -12.96
N PRO A 133 -0.70 -6.19 -13.70
CA PRO A 133 -0.84 -7.60 -14.07
C PRO A 133 0.00 -8.00 -15.28
N ALA A 134 0.56 -7.04 -16.03
CA ALA A 134 1.29 -7.32 -17.27
C ALA A 134 2.42 -8.35 -17.09
N ASP A 135 2.54 -9.25 -18.06
CA ASP A 135 3.69 -10.12 -18.22
C ASP A 135 4.99 -9.32 -18.37
N LEU A 136 6.13 -10.01 -18.31
CA LEU A 136 7.43 -9.34 -18.23
C LEU A 136 7.72 -8.43 -19.42
N ASP A 137 7.37 -8.86 -20.64
CA ASP A 137 7.70 -8.10 -21.86
C ASP A 137 6.74 -6.92 -22.06
N THR A 138 5.45 -7.14 -21.88
CA THR A 138 4.43 -6.07 -21.86
C THR A 138 4.79 -5.06 -20.78
N TRP A 139 5.12 -5.49 -19.56
CA TRP A 139 5.50 -4.61 -18.48
C TRP A 139 6.72 -3.74 -18.83
N LYS A 140 7.79 -4.29 -19.44
CA LYS A 140 8.97 -3.52 -19.85
C LYS A 140 8.60 -2.39 -20.81
N GLN A 141 7.75 -2.71 -21.79
CA GLN A 141 7.28 -1.71 -22.76
C GLN A 141 6.44 -0.64 -22.07
N ARG A 142 5.43 -1.05 -21.27
CA ARG A 142 4.53 -0.12 -20.57
C ARG A 142 5.29 0.76 -19.58
N ARG A 143 6.17 0.18 -18.77
CA ARG A 143 7.00 0.92 -17.80
C ARG A 143 7.84 2.01 -18.46
N ARG A 144 8.46 1.70 -19.61
CA ARG A 144 9.30 2.66 -20.36
C ARG A 144 8.50 3.85 -20.86
N VAL A 145 7.25 3.63 -21.20
CA VAL A 145 6.37 4.69 -21.73
C VAL A 145 5.75 5.52 -20.61
N ILE A 146 5.38 4.89 -19.49
CA ILE A 146 4.64 5.53 -18.39
C ILE A 146 5.57 6.29 -17.45
N ALA A 147 6.74 5.72 -17.12
CA ALA A 147 7.65 6.31 -16.13
C ALA A 147 8.08 7.75 -16.41
N PRO A 148 8.33 8.16 -17.67
CA PRO A 148 8.65 9.57 -17.97
C PRO A 148 7.54 10.56 -17.59
N GLY A 149 6.29 10.11 -17.51
CA GLY A 149 5.17 10.94 -17.06
C GLY A 149 5.19 11.28 -15.57
N PHE A 150 5.99 10.58 -14.75
CA PHE A 150 6.11 10.82 -13.31
C PHE A 150 7.41 11.53 -12.91
N HIS A 151 7.98 12.34 -13.80
CA HIS A 151 9.21 13.06 -13.49
C HIS A 151 8.95 14.36 -12.68
N THR A 152 10.01 14.97 -12.17
CA THR A 152 9.97 16.09 -11.22
C THR A 152 9.11 17.27 -11.68
N TYR A 153 9.20 17.69 -12.95
CA TYR A 153 8.41 18.83 -13.45
C TYR A 153 6.90 18.54 -13.48
N TYR A 154 6.52 17.30 -13.78
CA TYR A 154 5.12 16.88 -13.65
C TYR A 154 4.66 16.94 -12.20
N LEU A 155 5.48 16.42 -11.27
CA LEU A 155 5.16 16.43 -9.84
C LEU A 155 5.07 17.86 -9.28
N GLU A 156 5.90 18.77 -9.76
CA GLU A 156 5.81 20.19 -9.42
C GLU A 156 4.45 20.78 -9.82
N ALA A 157 4.01 20.52 -11.05
CA ALA A 157 2.70 20.95 -11.53
C ALA A 157 1.56 20.32 -10.71
N MET A 158 1.70 19.04 -10.31
CA MET A 158 0.69 18.31 -9.50
C MET A 158 0.58 18.82 -8.07
N THR A 159 1.59 19.50 -7.52
CA THR A 159 1.55 20.06 -6.16
C THR A 159 0.33 20.95 -5.95
N LYS A 160 -0.02 21.77 -6.94
CA LYS A 160 -1.21 22.61 -6.90
C LYS A 160 -2.49 21.77 -6.84
N VAL A 161 -2.58 20.70 -7.64
CA VAL A 161 -3.74 19.79 -7.64
C VAL A 161 -3.91 19.15 -6.24
N PHE A 162 -2.81 18.68 -5.63
CA PHE A 162 -2.83 18.10 -4.29
C PHE A 162 -3.34 19.09 -3.25
N ALA A 163 -2.82 20.33 -3.29
CA ALA A 163 -3.21 21.38 -2.35
C ALA A 163 -4.68 21.81 -2.55
N ASP A 164 -5.13 22.01 -3.79
CA ASP A 164 -6.48 22.45 -4.08
C ASP A 164 -7.55 21.39 -3.74
N CYS A 165 -7.28 20.09 -4.00
CA CYS A 165 -8.15 18.99 -3.60
C CYS A 165 -8.22 18.87 -2.06
N SER A 166 -7.05 18.95 -1.40
CA SER A 166 -6.99 18.92 0.07
C SER A 166 -7.73 20.10 0.69
N GLU A 167 -7.63 21.31 0.11
CA GLU A 167 -8.40 22.47 0.57
C GLU A 167 -9.91 22.25 0.46
N ARG A 168 -10.39 21.67 -0.66
CA ARG A 168 -11.82 21.32 -0.80
C ARG A 168 -12.29 20.37 0.31
N SER A 169 -11.47 19.38 0.66
CA SER A 169 -11.75 18.49 1.78
C SER A 169 -11.78 19.24 3.11
N ILE A 170 -10.80 20.11 3.38
CA ILE A 170 -10.75 20.93 4.58
C ILE A 170 -11.98 21.85 4.69
N LEU A 171 -12.36 22.53 3.61
CA LEU A 171 -13.54 23.40 3.59
C LEU A 171 -14.84 22.64 3.89
N LYS A 172 -14.99 21.40 3.37
CA LYS A 172 -16.09 20.51 3.74
C LYS A 172 -16.09 20.22 5.23
N LEU A 173 -14.95 19.86 5.81
CA LEU A 173 -14.82 19.54 7.23
C LEU A 173 -15.10 20.77 8.10
N GLU A 174 -14.62 21.95 7.72
CA GLU A 174 -14.89 23.21 8.41
C GLU A 174 -16.38 23.58 8.39
N LYS A 175 -17.04 23.34 7.25
CA LYS A 175 -18.49 23.56 7.13
C LYS A 175 -19.26 22.61 8.05
N LEU A 176 -18.94 21.32 8.07
CA LEU A 176 -19.56 20.35 8.97
C LEU A 176 -19.35 20.73 10.44
N LEU A 177 -18.17 21.24 10.79
CA LEU A 177 -17.85 21.70 12.13
C LEU A 177 -18.68 22.96 12.50
N GLY A 178 -18.86 23.90 11.56
CA GLY A 178 -19.68 25.10 11.75
C GLY A 178 -21.19 24.80 11.91
N GLU A 179 -21.69 23.81 11.17
CA GLU A 179 -23.08 23.33 11.32
C GLU A 179 -23.28 22.58 12.66
N GLY A 180 -22.21 22.00 13.23
CA GLY A 180 -22.20 21.35 14.55
C GLY A 180 -22.03 22.31 15.75
N GLU A 181 -21.91 23.62 15.54
CA GLU A 181 -21.70 24.63 16.62
C GLU A 181 -22.79 24.69 17.69
N LEU A 182 -23.93 24.06 17.46
CA LEU A 182 -24.97 23.82 18.46
C LEU A 182 -24.58 22.75 19.51
N GLN A 183 -23.51 22.00 19.31
CA GLN A 183 -22.99 21.03 20.27
C GLN A 183 -21.92 21.67 21.17
N LYS A 184 -22.05 21.41 22.48
CA LYS A 184 -21.17 21.96 23.53
C LYS A 184 -19.67 21.81 23.32
N ASP A 185 -19.22 20.79 22.53
CA ASP A 185 -17.82 20.38 22.43
C ASP A 185 -17.09 20.80 21.15
N LYS A 186 -17.77 21.49 20.22
CA LYS A 186 -17.17 21.96 18.94
C LYS A 186 -16.33 20.88 18.21
N THR A 187 -16.84 19.64 18.17
CA THR A 187 -16.22 18.51 17.51
C THR A 187 -17.17 17.87 16.51
N ILE A 188 -16.63 17.28 15.44
CA ILE A 188 -17.39 16.43 14.51
C ILE A 188 -16.84 15.01 14.57
N GLU A 189 -17.74 14.03 14.41
CA GLU A 189 -17.36 12.62 14.29
C GLU A 189 -17.61 12.16 12.86
N LEU A 190 -16.59 11.57 12.23
CA LEU A 190 -16.70 11.05 10.86
C LEU A 190 -15.73 9.91 10.60
N ASP A 191 -16.01 9.19 9.51
CA ASP A 191 -15.16 8.13 9.01
C ASP A 191 -14.05 8.71 8.13
N MET A 192 -12.84 8.79 8.67
CA MET A 192 -11.69 9.34 7.97
C MET A 192 -11.23 8.47 6.79
N GLU A 193 -11.46 7.16 6.82
CA GLU A 193 -11.14 6.30 5.68
C GLU A 193 -12.00 6.65 4.46
N ALA A 194 -13.30 6.90 4.65
CA ALA A 194 -14.19 7.34 3.59
C ALA A 194 -13.83 8.75 3.06
N GLU A 195 -13.42 9.66 3.96
CA GLU A 195 -12.99 11.01 3.57
C GLU A 195 -11.69 10.97 2.73
N PHE A 196 -10.70 10.19 3.16
CA PHE A 196 -9.45 10.04 2.41
C PHE A 196 -9.63 9.29 1.09
N SER A 197 -10.54 8.32 1.03
CA SER A 197 -10.92 7.66 -0.22
C SER A 197 -11.48 8.66 -1.23
N SER A 198 -12.38 9.54 -0.79
CA SER A 198 -12.95 10.58 -1.65
C SER A 198 -11.89 11.59 -2.11
N LEU A 199 -11.00 12.01 -1.21
CA LEU A 199 -9.89 12.92 -1.54
C LEU A 199 -8.93 12.30 -2.56
N ALA A 200 -8.48 11.06 -2.33
CA ALA A 200 -7.54 10.38 -3.21
C ALA A 200 -8.12 10.16 -4.63
N LEU A 201 -9.44 9.88 -4.74
CA LEU A 201 -10.07 9.77 -6.05
C LEU A 201 -10.11 11.12 -6.79
N ASP A 202 -10.40 12.22 -6.11
CA ASP A 202 -10.42 13.54 -6.74
C ASP A 202 -8.99 13.96 -7.17
N ILE A 203 -7.97 13.63 -6.36
CA ILE A 203 -6.57 13.89 -6.72
C ILE A 203 -6.15 13.07 -7.93
N ILE A 204 -6.40 11.76 -7.94
CA ILE A 204 -6.05 10.92 -9.10
C ILE A 204 -6.86 11.32 -10.33
N GLY A 205 -8.10 11.73 -10.14
CA GLY A 205 -8.97 12.26 -11.18
C GLY A 205 -8.37 13.46 -11.89
N LEU A 206 -8.00 14.47 -11.15
CA LEU A 206 -7.40 15.69 -11.71
C LEU A 206 -5.97 15.47 -12.18
N GLY A 207 -5.13 14.79 -11.39
CA GLY A 207 -3.72 14.59 -11.74
C GLY A 207 -3.51 13.65 -12.92
N VAL A 208 -4.21 12.52 -12.96
CA VAL A 208 -4.00 11.52 -14.02
C VAL A 208 -4.89 11.76 -15.23
N PHE A 209 -6.16 12.17 -15.02
CA PHE A 209 -7.17 12.22 -16.08
C PHE A 209 -7.61 13.61 -16.48
N ASN A 210 -7.21 14.67 -15.76
CA ASN A 210 -7.77 16.02 -15.86
C ASN A 210 -9.32 16.00 -15.72
N TYR A 211 -9.81 15.17 -14.81
CA TYR A 211 -11.25 14.98 -14.59
C TYR A 211 -11.59 15.11 -13.12
N ASP A 212 -12.53 16.02 -12.81
CA ASP A 212 -13.03 16.22 -11.45
C ASP A 212 -14.18 15.24 -11.16
N PHE A 213 -13.91 14.21 -10.36
CA PHE A 213 -14.96 13.29 -9.90
C PHE A 213 -15.91 13.95 -8.91
N GLY A 214 -15.49 15.03 -8.24
CA GLY A 214 -16.26 15.73 -7.22
C GLY A 214 -16.58 14.89 -5.98
N SER A 215 -15.76 13.87 -5.72
CA SER A 215 -16.00 12.80 -4.75
C SER A 215 -15.98 13.31 -3.31
N VAL A 216 -15.23 14.36 -3.03
CA VAL A 216 -15.22 15.02 -1.72
C VAL A 216 -16.60 15.58 -1.35
N THR A 217 -17.39 16.03 -2.33
CA THR A 217 -18.68 16.69 -2.09
C THR A 217 -19.90 15.87 -2.47
N LYS A 218 -19.73 14.86 -3.33
CA LYS A 218 -20.81 14.02 -3.86
C LYS A 218 -20.38 12.56 -3.87
N GLU A 219 -21.31 11.67 -3.63
CA GLU A 219 -21.06 10.24 -3.77
C GLU A 219 -20.78 9.86 -5.23
N SER A 220 -19.61 9.29 -5.49
CA SER A 220 -19.19 8.92 -6.84
C SER A 220 -19.55 7.46 -7.17
N PRO A 221 -20.29 7.20 -8.28
CA PRO A 221 -20.54 5.85 -8.75
C PRO A 221 -19.26 5.08 -9.07
N VAL A 222 -18.20 5.79 -9.49
CA VAL A 222 -16.90 5.19 -9.83
C VAL A 222 -16.22 4.64 -8.57
N ILE A 223 -16.27 5.34 -7.43
CA ILE A 223 -15.74 4.81 -6.15
C ILE A 223 -16.41 3.48 -5.82
N LYS A 224 -17.75 3.44 -5.84
CA LYS A 224 -18.50 2.22 -5.54
C LYS A 224 -18.13 1.08 -6.48
N ALA A 225 -17.95 1.38 -7.76
CA ALA A 225 -17.57 0.39 -8.77
C ALA A 225 -16.13 -0.11 -8.56
N VAL A 226 -15.17 0.77 -8.22
CA VAL A 226 -13.79 0.38 -7.90
C VAL A 226 -13.76 -0.56 -6.70
N TYR A 227 -14.37 -0.18 -5.58
CA TYR A 227 -14.46 -1.07 -4.41
C TYR A 227 -15.19 -2.38 -4.71
N GLY A 228 -16.26 -2.35 -5.50
CA GLY A 228 -16.97 -3.55 -5.91
C GLY A 228 -16.09 -4.52 -6.70
N THR A 229 -15.24 -4.01 -7.61
CA THR A 229 -14.31 -4.84 -8.40
C THR A 229 -13.16 -5.38 -7.57
N LEU A 230 -12.61 -4.58 -6.65
CA LEU A 230 -11.53 -5.01 -5.75
C LEU A 230 -12.02 -6.04 -4.73
N PHE A 231 -13.20 -5.85 -4.16
CA PHE A 231 -13.82 -6.83 -3.27
C PHE A 231 -14.07 -8.18 -3.96
N GLU A 232 -14.39 -8.17 -5.26
CA GLU A 232 -14.46 -9.39 -6.04
C GLU A 232 -13.09 -10.02 -6.29
N ALA A 233 -12.06 -9.22 -6.56
CA ALA A 233 -10.68 -9.70 -6.72
C ALA A 233 -10.17 -10.39 -5.43
N GLU A 234 -10.43 -9.78 -4.28
CA GLU A 234 -10.11 -10.36 -2.97
C GLU A 234 -10.83 -11.69 -2.76
N HIS A 235 -12.13 -11.73 -3.02
CA HIS A 235 -12.89 -12.98 -2.93
C HIS A 235 -12.32 -14.09 -3.82
N ARG A 236 -11.92 -13.77 -5.06
CA ARG A 236 -11.27 -14.72 -5.97
C ARG A 236 -9.93 -15.21 -5.45
N SER A 237 -9.20 -14.39 -4.71
CA SER A 237 -7.92 -14.79 -4.12
C SER A 237 -8.06 -15.83 -3.01
N THR A 238 -9.18 -15.81 -2.31
CA THR A 238 -9.46 -16.71 -1.17
C THR A 238 -10.31 -17.92 -1.53
N PHE A 239 -10.95 -17.92 -2.71
CA PHE A 239 -11.88 -18.99 -3.11
C PHE A 239 -11.20 -20.02 -4.02
N TYR A 240 -11.20 -21.29 -3.61
CA TYR A 240 -10.47 -22.37 -4.30
C TYR A 240 -11.08 -22.78 -5.66
N ILE A 241 -12.40 -22.69 -5.81
CA ILE A 241 -13.11 -23.11 -7.02
C ILE A 241 -13.30 -21.89 -7.91
N PRO A 242 -12.62 -21.80 -9.07
CA PRO A 242 -12.71 -20.63 -9.96
C PRO A 242 -14.07 -20.59 -10.70
N TYR A 243 -15.19 -20.49 -9.96
CA TYR A 243 -16.54 -20.48 -10.52
C TYR A 243 -16.75 -19.33 -11.53
N TRP A 244 -15.99 -18.24 -11.39
CA TRP A 244 -16.02 -17.11 -12.33
C TRP A 244 -15.47 -17.46 -13.72
N LYS A 245 -14.75 -18.58 -13.87
CA LYS A 245 -14.31 -19.12 -15.17
C LYS A 245 -15.37 -19.96 -15.86
N VAL A 246 -16.44 -20.32 -15.15
CA VAL A 246 -17.56 -21.06 -15.75
C VAL A 246 -18.33 -20.15 -16.72
N PRO A 247 -18.57 -20.56 -17.97
CA PRO A 247 -19.14 -19.69 -19.02
C PRO A 247 -20.44 -18.99 -18.65
N LEU A 248 -21.33 -19.64 -17.89
CA LEU A 248 -22.62 -19.08 -17.48
C LEU A 248 -22.57 -18.28 -16.16
N ALA A 249 -21.46 -18.30 -15.42
CA ALA A 249 -21.36 -17.67 -14.11
C ALA A 249 -21.71 -16.18 -14.16
N ARG A 250 -21.31 -15.47 -15.21
CA ARG A 250 -21.58 -14.03 -15.38
C ARG A 250 -23.07 -13.67 -15.39
N TRP A 251 -23.94 -14.59 -15.75
CA TRP A 251 -25.39 -14.35 -15.79
C TRP A 251 -26.14 -14.95 -14.60
N ILE A 252 -25.67 -16.10 -14.09
CA ILE A 252 -26.35 -16.85 -13.03
C ILE A 252 -25.97 -16.37 -11.64
N VAL A 253 -24.65 -16.09 -11.41
CA VAL A 253 -24.14 -15.72 -10.10
C VAL A 253 -24.33 -14.22 -9.85
N PRO A 254 -25.12 -13.79 -8.84
CA PRO A 254 -25.40 -12.37 -8.58
C PRO A 254 -24.12 -11.54 -8.39
N ARG A 255 -23.12 -12.09 -7.69
CA ARG A 255 -21.82 -11.48 -7.46
C ARG A 255 -21.08 -11.19 -8.78
N GLN A 256 -21.11 -12.12 -9.74
CA GLN A 256 -20.50 -11.94 -11.05
C GLN A 256 -21.25 -10.91 -11.91
N ARG A 257 -22.58 -10.87 -11.82
CA ARG A 257 -23.37 -9.81 -12.48
C ARG A 257 -22.97 -8.43 -11.97
N LYS A 258 -22.85 -8.28 -10.62
CA LYS A 258 -22.43 -7.02 -10.00
C LYS A 258 -21.02 -6.64 -10.45
N PHE A 259 -20.07 -7.57 -10.41
CA PHE A 259 -18.70 -7.34 -10.86
C PHE A 259 -18.64 -6.80 -12.31
N HIS A 260 -19.36 -7.43 -13.23
CA HIS A 260 -19.38 -6.96 -14.63
C HIS A 260 -20.09 -5.62 -14.81
N SER A 261 -21.11 -5.33 -13.98
CA SER A 261 -21.76 -4.03 -13.96
C SER A 261 -20.82 -2.95 -13.45
N ASP A 262 -20.11 -3.20 -12.34
CA ASP A 262 -19.16 -2.27 -11.77
C ASP A 262 -17.99 -2.02 -12.75
N LEU A 263 -17.44 -3.08 -13.35
CA LEU A 263 -16.37 -2.98 -14.35
C LEU A 263 -16.80 -2.17 -15.57
N LYS A 264 -18.07 -2.31 -15.99
CA LYS A 264 -18.62 -1.51 -17.09
C LYS A 264 -18.67 -0.04 -16.75
N VAL A 265 -19.09 0.34 -15.54
CA VAL A 265 -19.11 1.77 -15.09
C VAL A 265 -17.72 2.39 -15.19
N ILE A 266 -16.69 1.67 -14.73
CA ILE A 266 -15.32 2.19 -14.79
C ILE A 266 -14.82 2.28 -16.24
N ASN A 267 -15.03 1.23 -17.04
CA ASN A 267 -14.61 1.21 -18.45
C ASN A 267 -15.28 2.32 -19.27
N ASP A 268 -16.60 2.51 -19.12
CA ASP A 268 -17.34 3.56 -19.84
C ASP A 268 -16.79 4.96 -19.46
N CYS A 269 -16.44 5.16 -18.17
CA CYS A 269 -15.80 6.39 -17.72
C CYS A 269 -14.44 6.60 -18.40
N LEU A 270 -13.55 5.61 -18.33
CA LEU A 270 -12.20 5.70 -18.91
C LEU A 270 -12.23 5.88 -20.44
N ASP A 271 -13.11 5.15 -21.14
CA ASP A 271 -13.28 5.29 -22.59
C ASP A 271 -13.78 6.70 -22.97
N GLY A 272 -14.65 7.28 -22.14
CA GLY A 272 -15.09 8.68 -22.30
C GLY A 272 -13.94 9.68 -22.12
N LEU A 273 -13.09 9.48 -21.11
CA LEU A 273 -11.93 10.33 -20.83
C LEU A 273 -10.89 10.25 -21.95
N ILE A 274 -10.61 9.05 -22.47
CA ILE A 274 -9.69 8.84 -23.60
C ILE A 274 -10.20 9.58 -24.85
N ARG A 275 -11.50 9.43 -25.15
CA ARG A 275 -12.12 10.11 -26.30
C ARG A 275 -12.02 11.61 -26.17
N ASN A 276 -12.40 12.17 -25.01
CA ASN A 276 -12.29 13.60 -24.76
C ASN A 276 -10.85 14.12 -24.89
N ALA A 277 -9.86 13.38 -24.35
CA ALA A 277 -8.46 13.75 -24.47
C ALA A 277 -7.96 13.79 -25.92
N ARG A 278 -8.47 12.90 -26.78
CA ARG A 278 -8.14 12.91 -28.23
C ARG A 278 -8.81 14.06 -28.97
N GLU A 279 -10.08 14.33 -28.66
CA GLU A 279 -10.86 15.40 -29.31
C GLU A 279 -10.34 16.81 -28.94
N THR A 280 -9.79 16.97 -27.73
CA THR A 280 -9.28 18.26 -27.21
C THR A 280 -7.76 18.43 -27.39
N ARG A 281 -7.14 17.66 -28.27
CA ARG A 281 -5.70 17.76 -28.55
C ARG A 281 -5.36 19.10 -29.23
N GLU A 282 -4.39 19.83 -28.66
CA GLU A 282 -3.88 21.10 -29.17
C GLU A 282 -2.38 20.94 -29.52
N GLU A 283 -1.96 21.32 -30.72
CA GLU A 283 -0.56 21.18 -31.14
C GLU A 283 0.40 22.03 -30.28
N ALA A 284 -0.03 23.22 -29.84
CA ALA A 284 0.75 24.06 -28.95
C ALA A 284 1.09 23.41 -27.61
N ASP A 285 0.21 22.56 -27.10
CA ASP A 285 0.47 21.81 -25.85
C ASP A 285 1.44 20.64 -26.09
N VAL A 286 1.42 20.02 -27.27
CA VAL A 286 2.40 18.99 -27.67
C VAL A 286 3.82 19.54 -27.69
N GLU A 287 4.03 20.77 -28.24
CA GLU A 287 5.33 21.44 -28.23
C GLU A 287 5.83 21.72 -26.79
N LYS A 288 4.96 22.22 -25.91
CA LYS A 288 5.31 22.45 -24.50
C LYS A 288 5.65 21.15 -23.77
N LEU A 289 4.92 20.06 -24.03
CA LEU A 289 5.23 18.73 -23.49
C LEU A 289 6.61 18.24 -23.91
N GLN A 290 6.98 18.44 -25.19
CA GLN A 290 8.30 18.10 -25.70
C GLN A 290 9.40 18.92 -25.02
N GLN A 291 9.11 20.20 -24.71
CA GLN A 291 10.00 21.10 -23.96
C GLN A 291 9.97 20.86 -22.43
N ARG A 292 9.11 19.96 -21.94
CA ARG A 292 8.87 19.69 -20.51
C ARG A 292 8.37 20.90 -19.71
N ASP A 293 7.64 21.79 -20.35
CA ASP A 293 7.03 22.97 -19.71
C ASP A 293 5.61 22.64 -19.22
N TYR A 294 5.54 21.86 -18.14
CA TYR A 294 4.27 21.39 -17.57
C TYR A 294 3.49 22.48 -16.84
N LEU A 295 4.17 23.51 -16.32
CA LEU A 295 3.51 24.58 -15.56
C LEU A 295 2.64 25.48 -16.45
N ASN A 296 2.99 25.56 -17.76
CA ASN A 296 2.29 26.36 -18.73
C ASN A 296 1.35 25.54 -19.65
N LEU A 297 1.17 24.25 -19.33
CA LEU A 297 0.20 23.41 -20.03
C LEU A 297 -1.22 23.73 -19.56
N LYS A 298 -2.16 23.73 -20.49
CA LYS A 298 -3.60 23.81 -20.20
C LYS A 298 -4.09 22.54 -19.52
N ASP A 299 -3.54 21.40 -19.92
CA ASP A 299 -3.79 20.08 -19.37
C ASP A 299 -2.45 19.36 -19.12
N ALA A 300 -1.99 19.37 -17.87
CA ALA A 300 -0.75 18.71 -17.45
C ALA A 300 -0.99 17.26 -16.98
N SER A 301 -2.16 16.65 -17.27
CA SER A 301 -2.48 15.30 -16.81
C SER A 301 -1.61 14.22 -17.47
N LEU A 302 -1.47 13.10 -16.78
CA LEU A 302 -0.76 11.94 -17.31
C LEU A 302 -1.47 11.35 -18.55
N LEU A 303 -2.81 11.38 -18.60
CA LEU A 303 -3.58 10.96 -19.77
C LEU A 303 -3.19 11.79 -21.00
N ARG A 304 -3.12 13.13 -20.87
CA ARG A 304 -2.67 14.02 -21.94
C ARG A 304 -1.27 13.66 -22.41
N PHE A 305 -0.33 13.50 -21.46
CA PHE A 305 1.02 13.05 -21.78
C PHE A 305 1.02 11.74 -22.58
N LEU A 306 0.24 10.74 -22.14
CA LEU A 306 0.17 9.46 -22.81
C LEU A 306 -0.45 9.54 -24.22
N VAL A 307 -1.45 10.37 -24.42
CA VAL A 307 -2.11 10.57 -25.73
C VAL A 307 -1.17 11.31 -26.71
N ASP A 308 -0.48 12.36 -26.25
CA ASP A 308 0.30 13.25 -27.11
C ASP A 308 1.68 12.70 -27.46
N MET A 309 2.34 12.03 -26.51
CA MET A 309 3.71 11.53 -26.68
C MET A 309 3.82 10.16 -27.35
N ARG A 310 2.72 9.44 -27.53
CA ARG A 310 2.76 8.04 -27.99
C ARG A 310 2.59 7.83 -29.48
N GLY A 311 2.05 8.77 -30.21
CA GLY A 311 1.73 8.55 -31.61
C GLY A 311 0.70 7.43 -31.83
N VAL A 312 0.71 6.83 -33.04
CA VAL A 312 -0.31 5.87 -33.51
C VAL A 312 -0.17 4.45 -32.90
N ASP A 313 0.89 4.15 -32.16
CA ASP A 313 1.32 2.77 -31.85
C ASP A 313 0.62 2.13 -30.63
N VAL A 314 -0.30 2.81 -29.95
CA VAL A 314 -1.02 2.24 -28.80
C VAL A 314 -2.52 2.31 -29.03
N ASP A 315 -3.17 1.13 -29.01
CA ASP A 315 -4.62 1.04 -29.11
C ASP A 315 -5.30 1.56 -27.83
N ASP A 316 -6.56 1.96 -27.96
CA ASP A 316 -7.36 2.49 -26.84
C ASP A 316 -7.54 1.47 -25.72
N ARG A 317 -7.54 0.19 -26.05
CA ARG A 317 -7.67 -0.88 -25.06
C ARG A 317 -6.47 -0.91 -24.12
N GLN A 318 -5.24 -0.87 -24.65
CA GLN A 318 -4.04 -0.86 -23.84
C GLN A 318 -3.93 0.44 -23.02
N LEU A 319 -4.33 1.58 -23.61
CA LEU A 319 -4.37 2.84 -22.86
C LEU A 319 -5.36 2.77 -21.72
N ARG A 320 -6.57 2.24 -21.93
CA ARG A 320 -7.57 2.02 -20.88
C ARG A 320 -7.05 1.08 -19.80
N ASP A 321 -6.37 -0.02 -20.15
CA ASP A 321 -5.80 -0.97 -19.19
C ASP A 321 -4.74 -0.31 -18.28
N ASP A 322 -3.91 0.57 -18.84
CA ASP A 322 -2.95 1.36 -18.08
C ASP A 322 -3.64 2.36 -17.16
N LEU A 323 -4.63 3.08 -17.66
CA LEU A 323 -5.39 4.07 -16.88
C LEU A 323 -6.20 3.42 -15.77
N MET A 324 -6.78 2.24 -16.01
CA MET A 324 -7.43 1.41 -14.98
C MET A 324 -6.45 1.06 -13.85
N THR A 325 -5.25 0.65 -14.21
CA THR A 325 -4.20 0.38 -13.23
C THR A 325 -3.87 1.61 -12.39
N MET A 326 -3.77 2.79 -13.01
CA MET A 326 -3.45 4.03 -12.30
C MET A 326 -4.58 4.50 -11.41
N LEU A 327 -5.82 4.38 -11.87
CA LEU A 327 -7.01 4.71 -11.08
C LEU A 327 -7.05 3.91 -9.78
N ILE A 328 -6.92 2.59 -9.90
CA ILE A 328 -7.02 1.70 -8.74
C ILE A 328 -5.80 1.87 -7.82
N ALA A 329 -4.59 1.85 -8.39
CA ALA A 329 -3.36 1.92 -7.60
C ALA A 329 -3.19 3.26 -6.88
N GLY A 330 -3.52 4.37 -7.51
CA GLY A 330 -3.37 5.71 -6.93
C GLY A 330 -4.43 6.03 -5.88
N HIS A 331 -5.67 5.62 -6.12
CA HIS A 331 -6.78 5.91 -5.21
C HIS A 331 -6.66 5.12 -3.88
N GLU A 332 -6.61 3.80 -3.96
CA GLU A 332 -6.75 2.93 -2.79
C GLU A 332 -5.55 3.01 -1.84
N THR A 333 -4.33 3.00 -2.39
CA THR A 333 -3.11 2.97 -1.56
C THR A 333 -2.90 4.26 -0.78
N THR A 334 -3.13 5.42 -1.39
CA THR A 334 -2.98 6.72 -0.72
C THR A 334 -4.04 6.93 0.35
N ALA A 335 -5.30 6.56 0.07
CA ALA A 335 -6.37 6.60 1.07
C ALA A 335 -6.01 5.77 2.30
N ALA A 336 -5.50 4.55 2.11
CA ALA A 336 -5.07 3.68 3.20
C ALA A 336 -3.89 4.27 4.00
N VAL A 337 -2.88 4.85 3.33
CA VAL A 337 -1.74 5.49 4.00
C VAL A 337 -2.20 6.65 4.88
N LEU A 338 -3.07 7.52 4.39
CA LEU A 338 -3.62 8.64 5.16
C LEU A 338 -4.45 8.17 6.36
N THR A 339 -5.25 7.12 6.16
CA THR A 339 -6.06 6.49 7.21
C THR A 339 -5.17 5.99 8.36
N TRP A 340 -4.13 5.23 8.04
CA TRP A 340 -3.23 4.68 9.05
C TRP A 340 -2.29 5.73 9.66
N ALA A 341 -1.92 6.78 8.92
CA ALA A 341 -1.17 7.91 9.47
C ALA A 341 -1.98 8.64 10.56
N VAL A 342 -3.24 8.91 10.30
CA VAL A 342 -4.15 9.53 11.28
C VAL A 342 -4.38 8.61 12.47
N PHE A 343 -4.60 7.30 12.24
CA PHE A 343 -4.73 6.31 13.31
C PHE A 343 -3.52 6.29 14.25
N LEU A 344 -2.31 6.29 13.69
CA LEU A 344 -1.06 6.30 14.47
C LEU A 344 -0.87 7.63 15.21
N LEU A 345 -1.14 8.75 14.58
CA LEU A 345 -0.99 10.08 15.19
C LEU A 345 -2.01 10.32 16.30
N ALA A 346 -3.25 9.85 16.15
CA ALA A 346 -4.25 9.95 17.20
C ALA A 346 -3.88 9.20 18.48
N GLN A 347 -3.08 8.13 18.35
CA GLN A 347 -2.53 7.39 19.49
C GLN A 347 -1.23 7.99 20.04
N ASN A 348 -0.59 8.91 19.29
CA ASN A 348 0.69 9.52 19.63
C ASN A 348 0.59 11.05 19.63
N PRO A 349 -0.12 11.69 20.60
CA PRO A 349 -0.35 13.13 20.60
C PRO A 349 0.93 13.98 20.62
N SER A 350 2.00 13.49 21.21
CA SER A 350 3.31 14.17 21.22
C SER A 350 3.91 14.27 19.82
N LYS A 351 3.80 13.21 19.02
CA LYS A 351 4.26 13.16 17.63
C LYS A 351 3.35 13.99 16.72
N MET A 352 2.06 14.01 16.97
CA MET A 352 1.12 14.91 16.28
C MET A 352 1.48 16.38 16.53
N LYS A 353 1.74 16.77 17.78
CA LYS A 353 2.17 18.14 18.12
C LYS A 353 3.49 18.52 17.46
N LYS A 354 4.46 17.58 17.41
CA LYS A 354 5.72 17.81 16.70
C LYS A 354 5.50 18.04 15.21
N ALA A 355 4.62 17.24 14.58
CA ALA A 355 4.21 17.43 13.19
C ALA A 355 3.55 18.79 12.96
N GLN A 356 2.63 19.17 13.84
CA GLN A 356 1.95 20.47 13.81
C GLN A 356 2.91 21.64 13.97
N ALA A 357 3.94 21.52 14.82
CA ALA A 357 4.98 22.54 14.98
C ALA A 357 5.83 22.71 13.70
N GLU A 358 6.18 21.62 13.01
CA GLU A 358 6.85 21.72 11.69
C GLU A 358 5.94 22.41 10.67
N ILE A 359 4.67 22.05 10.62
CA ILE A 359 3.69 22.66 9.71
C ILE A 359 3.56 24.16 9.95
N ASP A 360 3.45 24.58 11.21
CA ASP A 360 3.34 25.99 11.58
C ASP A 360 4.61 26.78 11.17
N LEU A 361 5.78 26.16 11.32
CA LEU A 361 7.06 26.76 10.92
C LEU A 361 7.19 26.87 9.40
N VAL A 362 6.85 25.81 8.66
CA VAL A 362 7.09 25.70 7.21
C VAL A 362 5.99 26.39 6.41
N LEU A 363 4.72 26.13 6.73
CA LEU A 363 3.57 26.62 5.97
C LEU A 363 2.94 27.87 6.58
N GLY A 364 3.06 28.07 7.90
CA GLY A 364 2.32 29.10 8.61
C GLY A 364 0.81 28.97 8.33
N LYS A 365 0.22 30.00 7.72
CA LYS A 365 -1.19 30.01 7.26
C LYS A 365 -1.34 29.69 5.76
N GLY A 366 -0.22 29.49 5.06
CA GLY A 366 -0.20 29.28 3.61
C GLY A 366 -0.51 27.84 3.18
N LYS A 367 -0.61 27.67 1.87
CA LYS A 367 -0.73 26.35 1.24
C LYS A 367 0.65 25.78 0.91
N PRO A 368 0.81 24.45 0.87
CA PRO A 368 2.03 23.81 0.40
C PRO A 368 2.33 24.17 -1.06
N THR A 369 3.59 24.50 -1.32
CA THR A 369 4.18 24.57 -2.67
C THR A 369 5.20 23.46 -2.82
N PHE A 370 5.70 23.22 -4.03
CA PHE A 370 6.71 22.20 -4.27
C PHE A 370 7.98 22.41 -3.43
N GLU A 371 8.42 23.66 -3.24
CA GLU A 371 9.57 23.97 -2.40
C GLU A 371 9.25 23.75 -0.91
N LEU A 372 8.11 24.22 -0.45
CA LEU A 372 7.69 24.03 0.95
C LEU A 372 7.45 22.56 1.29
N PHE A 373 6.97 21.74 0.35
CA PHE A 373 6.86 20.30 0.53
C PHE A 373 8.22 19.66 0.90
N LYS A 374 9.30 20.09 0.28
CA LYS A 374 10.65 19.56 0.57
C LYS A 374 11.09 19.82 2.02
N GLU A 375 10.57 20.87 2.65
CA GLU A 375 10.86 21.23 4.02
C GLU A 375 9.97 20.52 5.06
N LEU A 376 8.86 19.91 4.67
CA LEU A 376 8.00 19.09 5.53
C LEU A 376 8.65 17.72 5.83
N LYS A 377 9.81 17.74 6.46
CA LYS A 377 10.66 16.55 6.65
C LYS A 377 10.07 15.56 7.64
N TYR A 378 9.53 16.06 8.75
CA TYR A 378 8.94 15.19 9.78
C TYR A 378 7.63 14.55 9.32
N ILE A 379 6.79 15.29 8.58
CA ILE A 379 5.57 14.71 7.97
C ILE A 379 5.93 13.58 7.02
N ARG A 380 6.97 13.72 6.19
CA ARG A 380 7.43 12.64 5.31
C ARG A 380 7.94 11.42 6.08
N LEU A 381 8.60 11.63 7.22
CA LEU A 381 9.00 10.52 8.11
C LEU A 381 7.79 9.84 8.75
N ILE A 382 6.73 10.58 9.11
CA ILE A 382 5.46 10.01 9.56
C ILE A 382 4.85 9.12 8.47
N VAL A 383 4.79 9.59 7.23
CA VAL A 383 4.29 8.79 6.09
C VAL A 383 5.14 7.53 5.89
N ALA A 384 6.48 7.64 5.96
CA ALA A 384 7.38 6.51 5.85
C ALA A 384 7.18 5.47 6.97
N GLU A 385 7.06 5.92 8.21
CA GLU A 385 6.83 5.03 9.36
C GLU A 385 5.42 4.42 9.33
N THR A 386 4.45 5.15 8.80
CA THR A 386 3.12 4.59 8.52
C THR A 386 3.20 3.44 7.51
N LEU A 387 3.92 3.64 6.40
CA LEU A 387 4.16 2.60 5.39
C LEU A 387 4.99 1.42 5.94
N ARG A 388 5.82 1.63 6.97
CA ARG A 388 6.50 0.54 7.65
C ARG A 388 5.52 -0.28 8.48
N LEU A 389 4.69 0.37 9.28
CA LEU A 389 3.73 -0.33 10.16
C LEU A 389 2.50 -0.86 9.41
N PHE A 390 2.05 -0.17 8.39
CA PHE A 390 0.90 -0.54 7.55
C PHE A 390 1.30 -0.47 6.07
N PRO A 391 2.11 -1.42 5.57
CA PRO A 391 2.57 -1.41 4.19
C PRO A 391 1.42 -1.63 3.20
N GLN A 392 1.47 -0.91 2.08
CA GLN A 392 0.46 -0.94 1.03
C GLN A 392 1.10 -1.34 -0.32
N PRO A 393 1.05 -2.58 -0.75
CA PRO A 393 0.41 -3.76 -0.15
C PRO A 393 1.27 -4.46 0.92
N PRO A 394 0.66 -5.28 1.81
CA PRO A 394 1.40 -6.05 2.81
C PRO A 394 2.19 -7.22 2.23
N LEU A 395 1.85 -7.66 1.02
CA LEU A 395 2.47 -8.78 0.32
C LEU A 395 2.84 -8.40 -1.12
N LEU A 396 4.06 -8.73 -1.54
CA LEU A 396 4.48 -8.71 -2.93
C LEU A 396 4.52 -10.13 -3.46
N ILE A 397 3.86 -10.38 -4.59
CA ILE A 397 3.76 -11.74 -5.16
C ILE A 397 4.65 -11.86 -6.39
N ARG A 398 5.36 -12.99 -6.49
CA ARG A 398 6.18 -13.37 -7.63
C ARG A 398 5.95 -14.85 -7.98
N ARG A 399 6.18 -15.21 -9.25
CA ARG A 399 6.21 -16.61 -9.72
C ARG A 399 7.52 -16.86 -10.42
N ALA A 400 8.21 -17.93 -10.05
CA ALA A 400 9.42 -18.38 -10.73
C ALA A 400 9.10 -18.85 -12.15
N LEU A 401 9.70 -18.23 -13.17
CA LEU A 401 9.53 -18.60 -14.58
C LEU A 401 10.37 -19.83 -14.98
N LYS A 402 11.43 -20.09 -14.24
CA LYS A 402 12.35 -21.22 -14.39
C LYS A 402 12.75 -21.76 -13.02
N PRO A 403 13.28 -23.00 -12.92
CA PRO A 403 13.86 -23.48 -11.66
C PRO A 403 14.96 -22.52 -11.18
N ASP A 404 15.01 -22.28 -9.87
CA ASP A 404 15.99 -21.36 -9.26
C ASP A 404 16.38 -21.85 -7.86
N THR A 405 17.46 -21.28 -7.31
CA THR A 405 17.87 -21.50 -5.92
C THR A 405 17.91 -20.16 -5.21
N LEU A 406 16.99 -19.97 -4.28
CA LEU A 406 16.96 -18.77 -3.43
C LEU A 406 18.14 -18.80 -2.47
N PRO A 407 18.80 -17.65 -2.18
CA PRO A 407 19.81 -17.59 -1.13
C PRO A 407 19.20 -17.97 0.24
N GLY A 408 20.02 -18.44 1.15
CA GLY A 408 19.55 -18.87 2.47
C GLY A 408 19.04 -17.73 3.36
N GLY A 409 19.50 -16.51 3.12
CA GLY A 409 19.13 -15.37 3.93
C GLY A 409 19.79 -15.37 5.31
N TYR A 410 19.32 -14.50 6.19
CA TYR A 410 19.80 -14.40 7.55
C TYR A 410 19.33 -15.60 8.38
N ASN A 411 20.26 -16.32 8.98
CA ASN A 411 20.00 -17.55 9.77
C ASN A 411 19.31 -18.70 9.01
N GLY A 412 19.28 -18.66 7.69
CA GLY A 412 18.71 -19.74 6.88
C GLY A 412 19.73 -20.80 6.44
N ASP A 413 19.29 -21.70 5.55
CA ASP A 413 20.15 -22.76 5.03
C ASP A 413 21.25 -22.18 4.13
N LYS A 414 22.51 -22.43 4.48
CA LYS A 414 23.67 -21.93 3.71
C LYS A 414 23.71 -22.43 2.25
N ASN A 415 23.07 -23.56 1.95
CA ASN A 415 22.96 -24.08 0.59
C ASN A 415 21.82 -23.42 -0.20
N GLY A 416 21.02 -22.56 0.46
CA GLY A 416 19.85 -21.95 -0.12
C GLY A 416 18.67 -22.91 -0.29
N TYR A 417 17.66 -22.44 -1.01
CA TYR A 417 16.39 -23.16 -1.17
C TYR A 417 16.06 -23.34 -2.65
N ALA A 418 16.13 -24.58 -3.13
CA ALA A 418 15.72 -24.90 -4.50
C ALA A 418 14.21 -24.74 -4.68
N ILE A 419 13.80 -24.04 -5.74
CA ILE A 419 12.41 -23.86 -6.13
C ILE A 419 12.20 -24.27 -7.58
N PRO A 420 11.14 -25.03 -7.91
CA PRO A 420 10.79 -25.37 -9.28
C PRO A 420 10.16 -24.16 -10.02
N ALA A 421 10.17 -24.23 -11.35
CA ALA A 421 9.38 -23.31 -12.18
C ALA A 421 7.90 -23.37 -11.80
N GLY A 422 7.22 -22.22 -11.85
CA GLY A 422 5.79 -22.11 -11.49
C GLY A 422 5.52 -21.93 -10.00
N THR A 423 6.56 -21.93 -9.13
CA THR A 423 6.41 -21.65 -7.70
C THR A 423 5.99 -20.21 -7.48
N ASP A 424 4.84 -20.00 -6.83
CA ASP A 424 4.43 -18.69 -6.36
C ASP A 424 5.12 -18.34 -5.03
N ILE A 425 5.66 -17.13 -4.93
CA ILE A 425 6.42 -16.62 -3.79
C ILE A 425 5.69 -15.40 -3.22
N PHE A 426 5.42 -15.42 -1.92
CA PHE A 426 4.89 -14.31 -1.15
C PHE A 426 6.04 -13.63 -0.39
N ILE A 427 6.46 -12.46 -0.85
CA ILE A 427 7.40 -11.62 -0.11
C ILE A 427 6.56 -10.80 0.86
N SER A 428 6.61 -11.14 2.15
CA SER A 428 5.84 -10.47 3.19
C SER A 428 6.51 -9.16 3.57
N VAL A 429 6.03 -8.06 3.00
CA VAL A 429 6.49 -6.71 3.35
C VAL A 429 6.14 -6.39 4.80
N TYR A 430 4.97 -6.86 5.26
CA TYR A 430 4.54 -6.71 6.64
C TYR A 430 5.55 -7.33 7.63
N ASN A 431 6.03 -8.54 7.35
CA ASN A 431 7.02 -9.21 8.19
C ASN A 431 8.40 -8.54 8.09
N LEU A 432 8.85 -8.22 6.88
CA LEU A 432 10.12 -7.51 6.65
C LEU A 432 10.20 -6.23 7.46
N HIS A 433 9.13 -5.43 7.45
CA HIS A 433 9.04 -4.16 8.15
C HIS A 433 8.91 -4.28 9.67
N ARG A 434 8.64 -5.48 10.17
CA ARG A 434 8.48 -5.80 11.61
C ARG A 434 9.46 -6.85 12.11
N SER A 435 10.42 -7.24 11.30
CA SER A 435 11.40 -8.24 11.68
C SER A 435 12.26 -7.74 12.86
N PRO A 436 12.28 -8.47 14.00
CA PRO A 436 13.09 -8.09 15.15
C PRO A 436 14.60 -8.23 14.88
N TYR A 437 14.97 -8.88 13.78
CA TYR A 437 16.38 -9.04 13.37
C TYR A 437 16.92 -7.79 12.66
N PHE A 438 16.04 -6.97 12.07
CA PHE A 438 16.42 -5.81 11.26
C PHE A 438 15.89 -4.49 11.82
N TRP A 439 14.98 -4.52 12.82
CA TRP A 439 14.36 -3.34 13.40
C TRP A 439 14.38 -3.39 14.91
N GLU A 440 14.90 -2.34 15.51
CA GLU A 440 14.76 -2.10 16.94
C GLU A 440 13.31 -1.64 17.25
N ASN A 441 12.70 -2.20 18.31
CA ASN A 441 11.32 -1.90 18.69
C ASN A 441 10.35 -1.88 17.48
N PRO A 442 10.24 -3.02 16.75
CA PRO A 442 9.60 -3.04 15.43
C PRO A 442 8.10 -2.72 15.46
N GLN A 443 7.45 -2.80 16.61
CA GLN A 443 6.01 -2.51 16.76
C GLN A 443 5.73 -1.06 17.15
N GLU A 444 6.73 -0.28 17.50
CA GLU A 444 6.57 1.10 17.95
C GLU A 444 6.53 2.07 16.76
N PHE A 445 5.67 3.09 16.88
CA PHE A 445 5.57 4.18 15.92
C PHE A 445 6.65 5.23 16.23
N GLU A 446 7.75 5.18 15.49
CA GLU A 446 8.94 6.00 15.73
C GLU A 446 9.47 6.58 14.41
N PRO A 447 8.89 7.68 13.89
CA PRO A 447 9.33 8.30 12.64
C PRO A 447 10.81 8.67 12.61
N GLU A 448 11.37 9.00 13.77
CA GLU A 448 12.76 9.41 13.95
C GLU A 448 13.79 8.30 13.67
N ARG A 449 13.35 7.03 13.65
CA ARG A 449 14.23 5.88 13.34
C ARG A 449 14.90 6.00 11.97
N PHE A 450 14.30 6.70 11.02
CA PHE A 450 14.85 6.91 9.70
C PHE A 450 15.91 8.03 9.64
N GLN A 451 16.15 8.74 10.72
CA GLN A 451 17.23 9.71 10.85
C GLN A 451 18.51 9.08 11.38
N VAL A 452 18.43 7.85 11.88
CA VAL A 452 19.53 7.13 12.51
C VAL A 452 20.03 6.02 11.60
N LYS A 453 21.36 5.89 11.51
CA LYS A 453 21.99 4.77 10.80
C LYS A 453 21.72 3.46 11.54
N ARG A 454 21.33 2.43 10.79
CA ARG A 454 21.26 1.05 11.25
C ARG A 454 22.42 0.27 10.62
N ALA A 455 23.36 -0.15 11.45
CA ALA A 455 24.48 -0.97 11.00
C ALA A 455 24.02 -2.36 10.61
N SER A 456 24.76 -3.02 9.72
CA SER A 456 24.49 -4.39 9.32
C SER A 456 24.82 -5.43 10.41
N GLU A 457 25.53 -5.01 11.47
CA GLU A 457 25.95 -5.86 12.61
C GLU A 457 26.62 -7.20 12.18
N GLY A 458 27.29 -7.18 11.01
CA GLY A 458 27.94 -8.36 10.45
C GLY A 458 27.01 -9.32 9.72
N ILE A 459 25.76 -8.95 9.44
CA ILE A 459 24.85 -9.75 8.62
C ILE A 459 25.34 -9.73 7.17
N GLU A 460 25.85 -10.87 6.71
CA GLU A 460 26.35 -11.03 5.35
C GLU A 460 25.22 -10.84 4.33
N GLY A 461 25.44 -10.00 3.31
CA GLY A 461 24.45 -9.71 2.25
C GLY A 461 23.43 -8.62 2.57
N TRP A 462 23.44 -8.07 3.79
CA TRP A 462 22.63 -6.90 4.15
C TRP A 462 23.52 -5.71 4.53
N ASP A 463 23.38 -4.61 3.79
CA ASP A 463 24.23 -3.40 3.95
C ASP A 463 23.83 -2.48 5.11
N GLY A 464 22.70 -2.76 5.79
CA GLY A 464 22.10 -1.86 6.75
C GLY A 464 21.42 -0.65 6.09
N PHE A 465 21.02 0.31 6.89
CA PHE A 465 20.44 1.58 6.45
C PHE A 465 21.32 2.75 6.88
N ASP A 466 21.63 3.64 5.96
CA ASP A 466 22.41 4.85 6.24
C ASP A 466 21.80 6.03 5.45
N PRO A 467 21.11 6.97 6.12
CA PRO A 467 20.46 8.09 5.45
C PRO A 467 21.47 9.01 4.74
N SER A 468 22.73 9.04 5.16
CA SER A 468 23.78 9.84 4.52
C SER A 468 24.15 9.36 3.11
N ARG A 469 23.85 8.09 2.77
CA ARG A 469 24.07 7.51 1.43
C ARG A 469 23.03 7.92 0.40
N SER A 470 21.96 8.60 0.82
CA SER A 470 20.86 9.04 -0.03
C SER A 470 20.58 10.54 0.12
N PRO A 471 21.56 11.42 -0.15
CA PRO A 471 21.36 12.84 0.00
C PRO A 471 20.27 13.34 -0.97
N GLY A 472 19.34 14.13 -0.45
CA GLY A 472 18.21 14.66 -1.24
C GLY A 472 17.07 13.70 -1.48
N ALA A 473 17.11 12.48 -0.95
CA ALA A 473 15.99 11.54 -1.00
C ALA A 473 14.73 12.12 -0.34
N LEU A 474 13.59 11.94 -0.98
CA LEU A 474 12.32 12.40 -0.44
C LEU A 474 11.79 11.46 0.65
N TYR A 475 12.18 10.20 0.63
CA TYR A 475 11.82 9.21 1.64
C TYR A 475 12.96 8.18 1.83
N PRO A 476 12.99 7.48 2.97
CA PRO A 476 14.01 6.45 3.24
C PRO A 476 13.97 5.34 2.19
N ASN A 477 15.14 4.88 1.76
CA ASN A 477 15.31 3.84 0.72
C ASN A 477 14.87 4.24 -0.71
N GLU A 478 14.67 5.51 -0.98
CA GLU A 478 14.35 5.98 -2.33
C GLU A 478 15.50 5.69 -3.32
N ILE A 479 16.71 6.05 -2.95
CA ILE A 479 17.91 5.98 -3.80
C ILE A 479 18.69 4.70 -3.50
N VAL A 480 19.11 4.51 -2.24
CA VAL A 480 19.82 3.31 -1.79
C VAL A 480 18.89 2.48 -0.91
N SER A 481 18.51 1.31 -1.40
CA SER A 481 17.54 0.43 -0.73
C SER A 481 18.25 -0.68 0.04
N ASP A 482 17.93 -0.83 1.31
CA ASP A 482 18.42 -1.89 2.19
C ASP A 482 17.56 -3.18 2.17
N PHE A 483 16.47 -3.17 1.45
CA PHE A 483 15.46 -4.25 1.32
C PHE A 483 14.80 -4.71 2.62
N SER A 484 15.19 -4.21 3.78
CA SER A 484 14.40 -4.38 5.01
C SER A 484 13.22 -3.41 5.09
N PHE A 485 13.22 -2.37 4.24
CA PHE A 485 12.15 -1.37 4.11
C PHE A 485 11.78 -1.18 2.65
N LEU A 486 10.60 -1.65 2.26
CA LEU A 486 10.10 -1.66 0.89
C LEU A 486 8.75 -0.91 0.78
N PRO A 487 8.71 0.40 1.11
CA PRO A 487 7.45 1.16 1.15
C PRO A 487 6.74 1.21 -0.19
N PHE A 488 7.51 1.16 -1.28
CA PHE A 488 7.05 1.20 -2.67
C PHE A 488 7.52 -0.02 -3.48
N GLY A 489 7.84 -1.13 -2.78
CA GLY A 489 8.47 -2.29 -3.39
C GLY A 489 9.95 -2.08 -3.69
N GLY A 490 10.53 -2.96 -4.51
CA GLY A 490 11.97 -2.94 -4.82
C GLY A 490 12.29 -3.40 -6.24
N GLY A 491 13.51 -3.08 -6.67
CA GLY A 491 14.05 -3.45 -7.97
C GLY A 491 13.36 -2.79 -9.17
N PRO A 492 13.49 -3.36 -10.38
CA PRO A 492 12.95 -2.74 -11.61
C PRO A 492 11.44 -2.53 -11.59
N ARG A 493 10.69 -3.38 -10.84
CA ARG A 493 9.23 -3.30 -10.70
C ARG A 493 8.76 -2.50 -9.47
N LYS A 494 9.63 -1.66 -8.88
CA LYS A 494 9.27 -0.67 -7.88
C LYS A 494 8.12 0.23 -8.39
N CYS A 495 7.29 0.76 -7.49
CA CYS A 495 6.20 1.68 -7.83
C CYS A 495 6.67 2.80 -8.78
N VAL A 496 5.87 3.12 -9.78
CA VAL A 496 6.17 4.21 -10.71
C VAL A 496 5.75 5.57 -10.16
N GLY A 497 4.73 5.57 -9.29
CA GLY A 497 4.17 6.76 -8.66
C GLY A 497 4.62 6.97 -7.22
N ASP A 498 5.79 6.45 -6.81
CA ASP A 498 6.27 6.54 -5.44
C ASP A 498 6.38 7.97 -4.92
N GLN A 499 6.97 8.87 -5.72
CA GLN A 499 7.08 10.28 -5.36
C GLN A 499 5.72 10.99 -5.40
N PHE A 500 4.86 10.65 -6.37
CA PHE A 500 3.49 11.18 -6.45
C PHE A 500 2.71 10.85 -5.17
N ALA A 501 2.67 9.57 -4.78
CA ALA A 501 1.97 9.11 -3.59
C ALA A 501 2.54 9.72 -2.29
N LEU A 502 3.86 9.86 -2.21
CA LEU A 502 4.51 10.52 -1.07
C LEU A 502 4.10 11.99 -0.95
N MET A 503 4.14 12.72 -2.07
CA MET A 503 3.79 14.15 -2.10
C MET A 503 2.32 14.36 -1.76
N GLU A 504 1.44 13.60 -2.40
CA GLU A 504 0.00 13.60 -2.15
C GLU A 504 -0.28 13.36 -0.66
N SER A 505 0.24 12.26 -0.09
CA SER A 505 0.03 11.91 1.32
C SER A 505 0.59 12.96 2.27
N THR A 506 1.78 13.51 1.98
CA THR A 506 2.44 14.53 2.80
C THR A 506 1.62 15.82 2.82
N ILE A 507 1.19 16.29 1.64
CA ILE A 507 0.44 17.54 1.50
C ILE A 507 -0.94 17.42 2.16
N ALA A 508 -1.66 16.33 1.88
CA ALA A 508 -2.98 16.09 2.46
C ALA A 508 -2.93 16.00 4.00
N LEU A 509 -1.96 15.23 4.54
CA LEU A 509 -1.78 15.10 5.98
C LEU A 509 -1.39 16.43 6.63
N ALA A 510 -0.46 17.19 6.01
CA ALA A 510 -0.02 18.49 6.51
C ALA A 510 -1.19 19.49 6.56
N MET A 511 -2.00 19.57 5.51
CA MET A 511 -3.15 20.48 5.46
C MET A 511 -4.25 20.10 6.46
N LEU A 512 -4.49 18.79 6.67
CA LEU A 512 -5.41 18.33 7.72
C LEU A 512 -4.92 18.77 9.11
N LEU A 513 -3.66 18.43 9.44
CA LEU A 513 -3.07 18.73 10.75
C LEU A 513 -2.81 20.23 10.98
N GLN A 514 -2.74 21.04 9.93
CA GLN A 514 -2.70 22.50 10.04
C GLN A 514 -3.98 23.07 10.67
N LYS A 515 -5.13 22.44 10.41
CA LYS A 515 -6.45 22.93 10.79
C LYS A 515 -7.07 22.18 11.96
N PHE A 516 -6.81 20.89 12.10
CA PHE A 516 -7.53 20.03 13.04
C PHE A 516 -6.60 19.26 13.99
N ASP A 517 -7.05 19.11 15.22
CA ASP A 517 -6.65 18.02 16.12
C ASP A 517 -7.54 16.80 15.84
N VAL A 518 -6.95 15.62 15.87
CA VAL A 518 -7.65 14.37 15.55
C VAL A 518 -7.52 13.41 16.72
N GLU A 519 -8.64 12.84 17.16
CA GLU A 519 -8.74 11.82 18.19
C GLU A 519 -9.55 10.63 17.68
N LEU A 520 -9.25 9.41 18.12
CA LEU A 520 -10.11 8.26 17.81
C LEU A 520 -11.44 8.37 18.55
N ARG A 521 -12.55 7.97 17.90
CA ARG A 521 -13.86 7.91 18.57
C ARG A 521 -13.92 6.86 19.68
N GLY A 522 -13.16 5.78 19.53
CA GLY A 522 -13.12 4.66 20.47
C GLY A 522 -11.70 4.29 20.87
N SER A 523 -11.54 3.10 21.44
CA SER A 523 -10.20 2.60 21.73
C SER A 523 -9.52 2.09 20.44
N PRO A 524 -8.17 2.14 20.34
CA PRO A 524 -7.43 1.62 19.19
C PRO A 524 -7.74 0.13 18.90
N GLU A 525 -7.99 -0.66 19.94
CA GLU A 525 -8.29 -2.10 19.86
C GLU A 525 -9.65 -2.38 19.20
N SER A 526 -10.55 -1.39 19.16
CA SER A 526 -11.85 -1.51 18.49
C SER A 526 -11.75 -1.39 16.96
N VAL A 527 -10.59 -0.97 16.43
CA VAL A 527 -10.37 -0.85 14.99
C VAL A 527 -9.94 -2.20 14.42
N GLU A 528 -10.91 -2.92 13.87
CA GLU A 528 -10.65 -4.21 13.22
C GLU A 528 -10.03 -4.00 11.83
N LEU A 529 -8.96 -4.76 11.54
CA LEU A 529 -8.29 -4.73 10.25
C LEU A 529 -8.84 -5.81 9.32
N VAL A 530 -8.89 -5.49 8.04
CA VAL A 530 -9.13 -6.45 6.96
C VAL A 530 -8.01 -6.38 5.93
N THR A 531 -7.77 -7.49 5.25
CA THR A 531 -6.77 -7.58 4.19
C THR A 531 -7.47 -7.64 2.85
N GLY A 532 -7.18 -6.66 2.00
CA GLY A 532 -7.46 -6.73 0.57
C GLY A 532 -6.15 -6.69 -0.21
N ALA A 533 -6.13 -5.98 -1.33
CA ALA A 533 -4.90 -5.57 -1.99
C ALA A 533 -4.07 -4.66 -1.07
N THR A 534 -4.73 -3.95 -0.17
CA THR A 534 -4.21 -3.05 0.86
C THR A 534 -4.73 -3.46 2.24
N ILE A 535 -4.24 -2.81 3.30
CA ILE A 535 -4.73 -3.00 4.67
C ILE A 535 -5.79 -1.93 4.94
N HIS A 536 -7.02 -2.36 5.19
CA HIS A 536 -8.18 -1.51 5.47
C HIS A 536 -8.74 -1.70 6.87
N THR A 537 -9.64 -0.80 7.26
CA THR A 537 -10.51 -1.02 8.42
C THR A 537 -11.76 -1.79 7.99
N LYS A 538 -12.33 -2.58 8.89
CA LYS A 538 -13.56 -3.34 8.63
C LYS A 538 -14.81 -2.46 8.63
N SER A 539 -14.80 -1.40 9.44
CA SER A 539 -15.98 -0.58 9.73
C SER A 539 -15.71 0.92 9.68
N GLY A 540 -14.67 1.34 8.93
CA GLY A 540 -14.22 2.72 8.86
C GLY A 540 -13.30 3.13 10.01
N LEU A 541 -12.55 4.20 9.82
CA LEU A 541 -11.75 4.84 10.87
C LEU A 541 -12.50 6.04 11.44
N TRP A 542 -13.30 5.81 12.46
CA TRP A 542 -14.09 6.87 13.08
C TRP A 542 -13.24 7.74 14.01
N CYS A 543 -13.15 9.01 13.68
CA CYS A 543 -12.39 10.01 14.42
C CYS A 543 -13.26 11.19 14.84
N LYS A 544 -12.82 11.85 15.92
CA LYS A 544 -13.29 13.16 16.37
C LYS A 544 -12.31 14.21 15.89
N LEU A 545 -12.80 15.18 15.13
CA LEU A 545 -12.02 16.33 14.70
C LEU A 545 -12.43 17.57 15.48
N ARG A 546 -11.43 18.33 15.94
CA ARG A 546 -11.58 19.62 16.60
C ARG A 546 -10.69 20.63 15.89
N ARG A 547 -11.20 21.85 15.67
CA ARG A 547 -10.38 22.94 15.14
C ARG A 547 -9.22 23.23 16.10
N ARG A 548 -8.01 23.30 15.56
CA ARG A 548 -6.84 23.70 16.35
C ARG A 548 -6.98 25.11 16.87
N SER A 549 -6.65 25.31 18.16
CA SER A 549 -6.39 26.64 18.69
C SER A 549 -5.09 27.13 18.06
N GLN A 550 -5.18 28.14 17.20
CA GLN A 550 -3.97 28.74 16.62
C GLN A 550 -3.13 29.32 17.76
N VAL A 551 -1.88 28.89 17.86
CA VAL A 551 -0.87 29.58 18.67
C VAL A 551 -0.62 30.90 17.94
N ASN A 552 -1.03 32.03 18.57
CA ASN A 552 -0.81 33.38 18.04
C ASN A 552 0.68 33.71 17.98
#